data_14d5d77afa887ddf8e6f62ce0ca0eaf2
#
_entry.id   14d5d77afa887ddf8e6f62ce0ca0eaf2
#
_cell.length_a   1.000
_cell.length_b   1.000
_cell.length_c   1.000
_cell.angle_alpha   90.00
_cell.angle_beta   90.00
_cell.angle_gamma   90.00
#
_symmetry.space_group_name_H-M   'P 1'
#
loop_
_entity.id
_entity.type
_entity.pdbx_description
1 polymer ?
#
loop_
_entity_poly.entity_id
_entity_poly.type
_entity_poly.pdbx_seq_one_letter_code
_entity_poly.pdbx_strand_id
1 'polypeptide(L)'
;GWILTPETALEGYFFYKNDKNAPKKMSIRKQEDFKEFYEIAGQKQITLFLSAAEKTAAKKAYNSCFILTPDGKEKGVHRKIYSHQIGAEGWISLGEEAKVYSLNGIKTGVLVCADAYYEHPCRMVKNGGAELVLVSAAWPPGECCKNPETVWARTSLWTDCPVCVCNQTGTYHGMDMTIAKSAVLDKGNCLFTYQGDPAILLWSFDEKEKKVISDNFEVIPFKEIP
;
A
#
# COMPACT_ATOMS: atom_id res chain seq x y z
N GLY A 1 6.67 -2.52 15.71
CA GLY A 1 5.48 -2.05 14.98
C GLY A 1 5.67 -2.10 13.46
N TRP A 2 4.60 -1.82 12.72
CA TRP A 2 4.61 -1.80 11.27
C TRP A 2 4.16 -0.44 10.75
N ILE A 3 4.73 0.00 9.62
CA ILE A 3 4.36 1.24 8.94
C ILE A 3 4.00 0.89 7.50
N LEU A 4 2.82 1.28 7.06
CA LEU A 4 2.35 1.17 5.68
C LEU A 4 2.26 2.55 5.05
N THR A 5 2.89 2.75 3.90
CA THR A 5 2.79 4.00 3.12
C THR A 5 1.74 3.86 2.01
N PRO A 6 1.13 4.95 1.56
CA PRO A 6 0.25 4.93 0.40
C PRO A 6 1.02 4.60 -0.90
N GLU A 7 0.30 4.31 -1.96
CA GLU A 7 0.84 3.96 -3.28
C GLU A 7 1.79 5.04 -3.81
N THR A 8 2.95 4.63 -4.34
CA THR A 8 4.00 5.52 -4.87
C THR A 8 4.34 6.70 -3.95
N ALA A 9 4.46 6.41 -2.64
CA ALA A 9 4.66 7.44 -1.61
C ALA A 9 5.91 8.30 -1.82
N LEU A 10 6.96 7.75 -2.43
CA LEU A 10 8.22 8.48 -2.65
C LEU A 10 8.15 9.46 -3.82
N GLU A 11 7.52 9.08 -4.91
CA GLU A 11 7.47 9.91 -6.12
C GLU A 11 6.19 10.76 -6.18
N GLY A 12 5.15 10.36 -5.42
CA GLY A 12 3.78 10.85 -5.57
C GLY A 12 3.07 10.25 -6.78
N TYR A 13 1.82 9.87 -6.64
CA TYR A 13 1.06 9.11 -7.66
C TYR A 13 1.01 9.78 -9.04
N PHE A 14 1.01 11.09 -9.07
CA PHE A 14 0.90 11.86 -10.33
C PHE A 14 2.25 12.25 -10.96
N PHE A 15 3.38 11.74 -10.47
CA PHE A 15 4.70 12.10 -10.99
C PHE A 15 4.83 11.91 -12.50
N TYR A 16 4.21 10.89 -13.07
CA TYR A 16 4.21 10.63 -14.51
C TYR A 16 3.33 11.61 -15.30
N LYS A 17 2.25 12.13 -14.72
CA LYS A 17 1.47 13.21 -15.34
C LYS A 17 2.27 14.50 -15.44
N ASN A 18 3.10 14.77 -14.44
CA ASN A 18 3.95 15.96 -14.37
C ASN A 18 5.11 15.89 -15.38
N ASP A 19 5.73 14.72 -15.51
CA ASP A 19 6.81 14.47 -16.47
C ASP A 19 6.67 13.07 -17.10
N LYS A 20 6.20 13.03 -18.33
CA LYS A 20 6.07 11.80 -19.12
C LYS A 20 7.40 11.06 -19.35
N ASN A 21 8.53 11.74 -19.15
CA ASN A 21 9.85 11.14 -19.25
C ASN A 21 10.41 10.69 -17.89
N ALA A 22 9.72 10.98 -16.77
CA ALA A 22 10.19 10.61 -15.44
C ALA A 22 10.59 9.12 -15.32
N PRO A 23 9.80 8.15 -15.81
CA PRO A 23 10.19 6.74 -15.73
C PRO A 23 11.46 6.40 -16.55
N LYS A 24 11.70 7.13 -17.65
CA LYS A 24 12.93 6.96 -18.45
C LYS A 24 14.15 7.49 -17.72
N LYS A 25 13.99 8.57 -16.96
CA LYS A 25 15.04 9.22 -16.16
C LYS A 25 15.34 8.48 -14.85
N MET A 26 14.43 7.64 -14.38
CA MET A 26 14.65 6.84 -13.16
C MET A 26 15.90 5.98 -13.31
N SER A 27 16.72 5.96 -12.26
CA SER A 27 17.79 4.98 -12.10
C SER A 27 17.24 3.58 -11.89
N ILE A 28 18.05 2.55 -12.18
CA ILE A 28 17.73 1.19 -11.74
C ILE A 28 17.70 1.22 -10.21
N ARG A 29 16.55 0.83 -9.64
CA ARG A 29 16.38 0.85 -8.20
C ARG A 29 17.28 -0.22 -7.56
N LYS A 30 18.10 0.21 -6.63
CA LYS A 30 19.00 -0.64 -5.85
C LYS A 30 18.71 -0.47 -4.37
N GLN A 31 19.22 -1.38 -3.57
CA GLN A 31 19.11 -1.29 -2.11
C GLN A 31 19.69 0.04 -1.57
N GLU A 32 20.75 0.54 -2.19
CA GLU A 32 21.40 1.81 -1.82
C GLU A 32 20.45 3.01 -1.90
N ASP A 33 19.48 3.00 -2.83
CA ASP A 33 18.49 4.08 -3.00
C ASP A 33 17.52 4.17 -1.82
N PHE A 34 17.42 3.12 -1.03
CA PHE A 34 16.58 3.02 0.16
C PHE A 34 17.38 2.97 1.47
N LYS A 35 18.68 3.26 1.41
CA LYS A 35 19.58 3.09 2.57
C LYS A 35 19.02 3.70 3.86
N GLU A 36 18.54 4.93 3.79
CA GLU A 36 17.97 5.61 4.96
C GLU A 36 16.74 4.90 5.52
N PHE A 37 15.90 4.33 4.66
CA PHE A 37 14.73 3.56 5.09
C PHE A 37 15.11 2.23 5.74
N TYR A 38 16.15 1.56 5.23
CA TYR A 38 16.71 0.36 5.88
C TYR A 38 17.30 0.68 7.25
N GLU A 39 18.05 1.79 7.34
CA GLU A 39 18.62 2.26 8.60
C GLU A 39 17.54 2.61 9.63
N ILE A 40 16.50 3.33 9.21
CA ILE A 40 15.35 3.67 10.08
C ILE A 40 14.61 2.39 10.52
N ALA A 41 14.34 1.45 9.61
CA ALA A 41 13.69 0.20 9.95
C ALA A 41 14.48 -0.58 11.00
N GLY A 42 15.81 -0.65 10.84
CA GLY A 42 16.72 -1.29 11.81
C GLY A 42 16.79 -0.55 13.15
N GLN A 43 17.02 0.76 13.14
CA GLN A 43 17.16 1.56 14.36
C GLN A 43 15.86 1.60 15.19
N LYS A 44 14.71 1.68 14.53
CA LYS A 44 13.40 1.76 15.19
C LYS A 44 12.75 0.38 15.40
N GLN A 45 13.39 -0.68 14.96
CA GLN A 45 12.89 -2.06 15.07
C GLN A 45 11.46 -2.19 14.52
N ILE A 46 11.24 -1.66 13.31
CA ILE A 46 9.95 -1.65 12.63
C ILE A 46 9.99 -2.41 11.29
N THR A 47 8.85 -2.93 10.87
CA THR A 47 8.65 -3.35 9.48
C THR A 47 8.03 -2.19 8.70
N LEU A 48 8.68 -1.81 7.60
CA LEU A 48 8.21 -0.72 6.73
C LEU A 48 7.76 -1.30 5.38
N PHE A 49 6.50 -1.05 5.03
CA PHE A 49 5.92 -1.32 3.71
C PHE A 49 5.99 -0.02 2.91
N LEU A 50 7.06 0.10 2.12
CA LEU A 50 7.41 1.31 1.39
C LEU A 50 6.97 1.20 -0.07
N SER A 51 5.98 1.97 -0.45
CA SER A 51 5.51 2.03 -1.84
C SER A 51 6.28 3.07 -2.66
N ALA A 52 6.81 2.64 -3.79
CA ALA A 52 7.63 3.47 -4.67
C ALA A 52 7.60 2.96 -6.11
N ALA A 53 7.97 3.84 -7.05
CA ALA A 53 8.26 3.43 -8.41
C ALA A 53 9.59 2.66 -8.46
N GLU A 54 9.57 1.49 -9.07
CA GLU A 54 10.73 0.62 -9.24
C GLU A 54 11.16 0.59 -10.70
N LYS A 55 12.46 0.68 -10.99
CA LYS A 55 13.02 0.36 -12.29
C LYS A 55 14.04 -0.76 -12.16
N THR A 56 13.84 -1.83 -12.91
CA THR A 56 14.70 -3.02 -12.87
C THR A 56 15.85 -2.95 -13.87
N ALA A 57 16.84 -3.83 -13.70
CA ALA A 57 17.93 -4.01 -14.66
C ALA A 57 17.44 -4.36 -16.07
N ALA A 58 16.29 -5.01 -16.20
CA ALA A 58 15.64 -5.29 -17.48
C ALA A 58 14.92 -4.06 -18.08
N LYS A 59 15.14 -2.86 -17.50
CA LYS A 59 14.54 -1.58 -17.89
C LYS A 59 13.01 -1.54 -17.81
N LYS A 60 12.37 -2.50 -17.15
CA LYS A 60 10.95 -2.46 -16.82
C LYS A 60 10.73 -1.56 -15.62
N ALA A 61 9.64 -0.80 -15.62
CA ALA A 61 9.24 0.04 -14.50
C ALA A 61 7.98 -0.52 -13.86
N TYR A 62 7.93 -0.60 -12.53
CA TYR A 62 6.83 -1.15 -11.77
C TYR A 62 6.37 -0.18 -10.69
N ASN A 63 5.11 -0.27 -10.34
CA ASN A 63 4.55 0.28 -9.12
C ASN A 63 4.67 -0.80 -8.05
N SER A 64 5.53 -0.57 -7.05
CA SER A 64 5.98 -1.60 -6.13
C SER A 64 5.82 -1.21 -4.67
N CYS A 65 5.55 -2.19 -3.82
CA CYS A 65 5.62 -2.07 -2.37
C CYS A 65 6.77 -2.96 -1.86
N PHE A 66 7.80 -2.33 -1.31
CA PHE A 66 8.96 -2.99 -0.72
C PHE A 66 8.71 -3.27 0.75
N ILE A 67 9.15 -4.43 1.23
CA ILE A 67 8.97 -4.86 2.61
C ILE A 67 10.34 -4.85 3.27
N LEU A 68 10.58 -3.86 4.14
CA LEU A 68 11.81 -3.67 4.87
C LEU A 68 11.61 -4.13 6.31
N THR A 69 12.48 -5.00 6.79
CA THR A 69 12.34 -5.65 8.10
C THR A 69 13.22 -5.03 9.18
N PRO A 70 12.93 -5.29 10.47
CA PRO A 70 13.67 -4.72 11.60
C PRO A 70 15.18 -5.04 11.63
N ASP A 71 15.62 -6.04 10.87
CA ASP A 71 17.05 -6.35 10.71
C ASP A 71 17.73 -5.49 9.62
N GLY A 72 17.03 -4.47 9.10
CA GLY A 72 17.56 -3.58 8.07
C GLY A 72 17.71 -4.22 6.71
N LYS A 73 16.86 -5.21 6.37
CA LYS A 73 16.90 -5.92 5.09
C LYS A 73 15.58 -5.85 4.34
N GLU A 74 15.64 -6.10 3.03
CA GLU A 74 14.47 -6.33 2.22
C GLU A 74 14.00 -7.79 2.35
N LYS A 75 12.78 -7.97 2.81
CA LYS A 75 12.12 -9.27 2.88
C LYS A 75 11.55 -9.68 1.53
N GLY A 76 11.14 -8.69 0.75
CA GLY A 76 10.58 -8.90 -0.57
C GLY A 76 9.93 -7.65 -1.16
N VAL A 77 9.37 -7.82 -2.33
CA VAL A 77 8.67 -6.77 -3.06
C VAL A 77 7.40 -7.33 -3.70
N HIS A 78 6.30 -6.57 -3.56
CA HIS A 78 5.10 -6.79 -4.35
C HIS A 78 5.04 -5.76 -5.47
N ARG A 79 4.85 -6.21 -6.70
CA ARG A 79 4.65 -5.38 -7.90
C ARG A 79 3.19 -5.41 -8.30
N LYS A 80 2.57 -4.26 -8.48
CA LYS A 80 1.16 -4.12 -8.86
C LYS A 80 0.84 -5.00 -10.07
N ILE A 81 -0.19 -5.84 -9.93
CA ILE A 81 -0.61 -6.84 -10.92
C ILE A 81 -1.64 -6.25 -11.89
N TYR A 82 -2.54 -5.40 -11.37
CA TYR A 82 -3.61 -4.81 -12.15
C TYR A 82 -3.48 -3.30 -12.27
N SER A 83 -3.54 -2.80 -13.50
CA SER A 83 -3.59 -1.38 -13.84
C SER A 83 -4.27 -1.20 -15.18
N HIS A 84 -4.89 -0.06 -15.36
CA HIS A 84 -5.40 0.35 -16.67
C HIS A 84 -4.29 0.75 -17.65
N GLN A 85 -3.05 0.92 -17.19
CA GLN A 85 -1.88 1.35 -17.96
C GLN A 85 -2.11 2.65 -18.78
N ILE A 86 -3.00 3.52 -18.29
CA ILE A 86 -3.34 4.81 -18.87
C ILE A 86 -3.24 5.92 -17.81
N GLY A 87 -3.28 7.17 -18.23
CA GLY A 87 -3.28 8.31 -17.32
C GLY A 87 -2.03 8.36 -16.45
N ALA A 88 -2.20 8.33 -15.13
CA ALA A 88 -1.10 8.35 -14.16
C ALA A 88 -0.27 7.07 -14.16
N GLU A 89 -0.82 5.95 -14.63
CA GLU A 89 -0.19 4.63 -14.64
C GLU A 89 0.29 4.17 -16.02
N GLY A 90 0.31 5.05 -17.03
CA GLY A 90 0.74 4.70 -18.39
C GLY A 90 2.23 4.32 -18.53
N TRP A 91 2.95 4.23 -17.43
CA TRP A 91 4.39 3.95 -17.36
C TRP A 91 4.73 2.56 -16.81
N ILE A 92 3.78 1.88 -16.17
CA ILE A 92 4.07 0.65 -15.41
C ILE A 92 4.03 -0.61 -16.27
N SER A 93 4.93 -1.53 -15.96
CA SER A 93 4.81 -2.94 -16.29
C SER A 93 4.00 -3.63 -15.18
N LEU A 94 3.28 -4.69 -15.51
CA LEU A 94 2.49 -5.43 -14.53
C LEU A 94 3.33 -6.49 -13.83
N GLY A 95 3.05 -6.69 -12.53
CA GLY A 95 3.50 -7.83 -11.76
C GLY A 95 2.75 -9.11 -12.14
N GLU A 96 3.24 -10.26 -11.69
CA GLU A 96 2.70 -11.56 -12.06
C GLU A 96 2.11 -12.31 -10.87
N GLU A 97 2.54 -11.98 -9.65
CA GLU A 97 2.18 -12.73 -8.44
C GLU A 97 2.00 -11.82 -7.21
N ALA A 98 1.08 -12.20 -6.34
CA ALA A 98 0.93 -11.66 -5.00
C ALA A 98 1.38 -12.72 -3.98
N LYS A 99 2.45 -12.41 -3.24
CA LYS A 99 3.05 -13.30 -2.24
C LYS A 99 2.56 -12.99 -0.84
N VAL A 100 2.68 -14.00 0.02
CA VAL A 100 2.51 -13.86 1.47
C VAL A 100 3.87 -13.96 2.14
N TYR A 101 4.11 -13.05 3.08
CA TYR A 101 5.35 -12.94 3.82
C TYR A 101 5.11 -13.24 5.30
N SER A 102 5.94 -14.08 5.90
CA SER A 102 5.92 -14.27 7.35
C SER A 102 6.72 -13.17 8.02
N LEU A 103 6.03 -12.31 8.77
CA LEU A 103 6.57 -11.13 9.44
C LEU A 103 6.15 -11.16 10.91
N ASN A 104 7.10 -11.33 11.82
CA ASN A 104 6.86 -11.43 13.27
C ASN A 104 5.75 -12.45 13.62
N GLY A 105 5.71 -13.59 12.93
CA GLY A 105 4.71 -14.63 13.18
C GLY A 105 3.35 -14.43 12.50
N ILE A 106 3.14 -13.31 11.78
CA ILE A 106 1.92 -13.03 11.01
C ILE A 106 2.19 -13.26 9.53
N LYS A 107 1.35 -14.07 8.89
CA LYS A 107 1.35 -14.25 7.43
C LYS A 107 0.65 -13.08 6.76
N THR A 108 1.41 -12.21 6.13
CA THR A 108 0.93 -10.93 5.59
C THR A 108 0.95 -10.93 4.08
N GLY A 109 -0.21 -10.70 3.47
CA GLY A 109 -0.35 -10.40 2.05
C GLY A 109 -0.16 -8.89 1.80
N VAL A 110 0.44 -8.53 0.66
CA VAL A 110 0.60 -7.14 0.25
C VAL A 110 -0.03 -6.96 -1.13
N LEU A 111 -0.84 -5.93 -1.30
CA LEU A 111 -1.48 -5.55 -2.55
C LEU A 111 -1.26 -4.05 -2.81
N VAL A 112 -1.36 -3.64 -4.06
CA VAL A 112 -1.29 -2.22 -4.45
C VAL A 112 -2.57 -1.81 -5.18
N CYS A 113 -3.34 -0.94 -4.52
CA CYS A 113 -4.48 -0.21 -5.06
C CYS A 113 -5.45 -1.11 -5.87
N ALA A 114 -5.43 -1.02 -7.21
CA ALA A 114 -6.31 -1.76 -8.10
C ALA A 114 -6.23 -3.30 -7.93
N ASP A 115 -5.16 -3.84 -7.37
CA ASP A 115 -5.11 -5.28 -7.07
C ASP A 115 -6.25 -5.71 -6.14
N ALA A 116 -6.62 -4.84 -5.17
CA ALA A 116 -7.72 -5.08 -4.25
C ALA A 116 -9.11 -5.06 -4.92
N TYR A 117 -9.22 -4.53 -6.14
CA TYR A 117 -10.47 -4.54 -6.88
C TYR A 117 -10.78 -5.90 -7.52
N TYR A 118 -9.74 -6.71 -7.80
CA TYR A 118 -9.86 -7.95 -8.54
C TYR A 118 -9.72 -9.18 -7.62
N GLU A 119 -10.55 -10.18 -7.87
CA GLU A 119 -10.55 -11.41 -7.06
C GLU A 119 -9.24 -12.18 -7.18
N HIS A 120 -8.61 -12.19 -8.34
CA HIS A 120 -7.43 -13.00 -8.62
C HIS A 120 -6.25 -12.72 -7.66
N PRO A 121 -5.75 -11.46 -7.46
CA PRO A 121 -4.69 -11.21 -6.48
C PRO A 121 -5.11 -11.51 -5.05
N CYS A 122 -6.38 -11.26 -4.71
CA CYS A 122 -6.92 -11.57 -3.38
C CYS A 122 -6.89 -13.07 -3.11
N ARG A 123 -7.25 -13.88 -4.10
CA ARG A 123 -7.16 -15.35 -4.01
C ARG A 123 -5.71 -15.85 -3.91
N MET A 124 -4.75 -15.18 -4.58
CA MET A 124 -3.33 -15.56 -4.46
C MET A 124 -2.85 -15.41 -3.01
N VAL A 125 -3.13 -14.28 -2.35
CA VAL A 125 -2.73 -14.08 -0.94
C VAL A 125 -3.51 -14.98 0.01
N LYS A 126 -4.80 -15.23 -0.24
CA LYS A 126 -5.58 -16.22 0.53
C LYS A 126 -4.95 -17.61 0.43
N ASN A 127 -4.66 -18.08 -0.78
CA ASN A 127 -4.06 -19.40 -1.01
C ASN A 127 -2.67 -19.51 -0.38
N GLY A 128 -1.93 -18.39 -0.26
CA GLY A 128 -0.70 -18.28 0.50
C GLY A 128 -0.89 -18.33 2.03
N GLY A 129 -2.14 -18.32 2.49
CA GLY A 129 -2.52 -18.38 3.90
C GLY A 129 -2.35 -17.06 4.62
N ALA A 130 -2.63 -15.93 3.95
CA ALA A 130 -2.59 -14.61 4.58
C ALA A 130 -3.54 -14.52 5.78
N GLU A 131 -3.06 -13.93 6.86
CA GLU A 131 -3.78 -13.66 8.11
C GLU A 131 -4.09 -12.17 8.27
N LEU A 132 -3.43 -11.34 7.47
CA LEU A 132 -3.62 -9.91 7.33
C LEU A 132 -3.23 -9.51 5.91
N VAL A 133 -3.99 -8.61 5.30
CA VAL A 133 -3.65 -8.00 4.00
C VAL A 133 -3.47 -6.50 4.16
N LEU A 134 -2.37 -5.99 3.65
CA LEU A 134 -2.05 -4.57 3.61
C LEU A 134 -2.14 -4.07 2.17
N VAL A 135 -2.82 -2.95 1.98
CA VAL A 135 -3.05 -2.33 0.66
C VAL A 135 -2.53 -0.91 0.66
N SER A 136 -1.48 -0.66 -0.13
CA SER A 136 -1.02 0.70 -0.44
C SER A 136 -1.88 1.27 -1.56
N ALA A 137 -2.52 2.41 -1.37
CA ALA A 137 -3.48 2.94 -2.34
C ALA A 137 -3.29 4.44 -2.65
N ALA A 138 -3.68 4.79 -3.87
CA ALA A 138 -3.97 6.14 -4.35
C ALA A 138 -5.36 6.10 -5.02
N TRP A 139 -6.34 5.62 -4.28
CA TRP A 139 -7.69 5.36 -4.75
C TRP A 139 -8.51 6.64 -4.72
N PRO A 140 -8.84 7.21 -5.89
CA PRO A 140 -9.53 8.49 -5.94
C PRO A 140 -10.95 8.39 -5.41
N PRO A 141 -11.47 9.46 -4.82
CA PRO A 141 -12.87 9.57 -4.47
C PRO A 141 -13.74 9.73 -5.73
N GLY A 142 -15.03 9.47 -5.60
CA GLY A 142 -16.03 9.73 -6.63
C GLY A 142 -16.64 8.50 -7.28
N GLU A 143 -17.67 8.73 -8.09
CA GLU A 143 -18.50 7.67 -8.69
C GLU A 143 -17.74 6.79 -9.67
N CYS A 144 -16.76 7.34 -10.39
CA CYS A 144 -15.94 6.57 -11.34
C CYS A 144 -15.19 5.40 -10.69
N CYS A 145 -14.90 5.51 -9.40
CA CYS A 145 -14.18 4.50 -8.63
C CYS A 145 -15.11 3.69 -7.73
N LYS A 146 -16.41 3.88 -7.84
CA LYS A 146 -17.46 3.28 -7.02
C LYS A 146 -17.24 3.61 -5.54
N ASN A 147 -18.06 3.04 -4.66
CA ASN A 147 -17.82 3.17 -3.23
C ASN A 147 -16.60 2.29 -2.87
N PRO A 148 -15.43 2.86 -2.55
CA PRO A 148 -14.21 2.09 -2.29
C PRO A 148 -14.38 1.17 -1.07
N GLU A 149 -15.15 1.57 -0.06
CA GLU A 149 -15.42 0.74 1.12
C GLU A 149 -16.13 -0.56 0.74
N THR A 150 -17.09 -0.52 -0.18
CA THR A 150 -17.77 -1.72 -0.70
C THR A 150 -16.79 -2.64 -1.44
N VAL A 151 -15.87 -2.06 -2.22
CA VAL A 151 -14.85 -2.83 -2.92
C VAL A 151 -13.92 -3.50 -1.92
N TRP A 152 -13.41 -2.76 -0.94
CA TRP A 152 -12.47 -3.28 0.05
C TRP A 152 -13.14 -4.24 1.03
N ALA A 153 -14.43 -4.03 1.37
CA ALA A 153 -15.21 -5.02 2.13
C ALA A 153 -15.24 -6.37 1.39
N ARG A 154 -15.52 -6.33 0.09
CA ARG A 154 -15.45 -7.53 -0.76
C ARG A 154 -14.05 -8.14 -0.82
N THR A 155 -12.99 -7.30 -0.82
CA THR A 155 -11.60 -7.77 -0.73
C THR A 155 -11.40 -8.61 0.52
N SER A 156 -11.89 -8.17 1.68
CA SER A 156 -11.76 -8.92 2.94
C SER A 156 -12.50 -10.27 2.92
N LEU A 157 -13.58 -10.39 2.13
CA LEU A 157 -14.22 -11.69 1.87
C LEU A 157 -13.37 -12.60 0.98
N TRP A 158 -12.75 -12.06 -0.05
CA TRP A 158 -11.92 -12.83 -0.96
C TRP A 158 -10.60 -13.29 -0.35
N THR A 159 -10.01 -12.45 0.52
CA THR A 159 -8.78 -12.78 1.25
C THR A 159 -9.04 -13.62 2.49
N ASP A 160 -10.29 -13.61 3.02
CA ASP A 160 -10.72 -14.31 4.22
C ASP A 160 -9.93 -13.90 5.47
N CYS A 161 -9.52 -12.65 5.54
CA CYS A 161 -8.79 -12.06 6.66
C CYS A 161 -8.96 -10.54 6.69
N PRO A 162 -8.57 -9.87 7.79
CA PRO A 162 -8.58 -8.42 7.86
C PRO A 162 -7.75 -7.76 6.76
N VAL A 163 -8.25 -6.62 6.26
CA VAL A 163 -7.60 -5.80 5.23
C VAL A 163 -7.41 -4.38 5.77
N CYS A 164 -6.20 -3.86 5.70
CA CYS A 164 -5.91 -2.46 5.99
C CYS A 164 -5.53 -1.75 4.70
N VAL A 165 -6.22 -0.67 4.38
CA VAL A 165 -5.96 0.18 3.21
C VAL A 165 -5.40 1.51 3.69
N CYS A 166 -4.15 1.81 3.31
CA CYS A 166 -3.52 3.10 3.48
C CYS A 166 -3.65 3.87 2.16
N ASN A 167 -4.49 4.88 2.15
CA ASN A 167 -4.77 5.68 0.96
C ASN A 167 -4.10 7.05 1.03
N GLN A 168 -3.85 7.65 -0.13
CA GLN A 168 -3.38 9.03 -0.21
C GLN A 168 -4.42 10.02 0.26
N THR A 169 -3.96 11.19 0.70
CA THR A 169 -4.75 12.39 0.96
C THR A 169 -4.07 13.62 0.35
N GLY A 170 -4.73 14.77 0.42
CA GLY A 170 -4.25 16.04 -0.15
C GLY A 170 -4.93 16.39 -1.48
N THR A 171 -4.49 17.47 -2.12
CA THR A 171 -5.06 17.94 -3.39
C THR A 171 -4.04 17.87 -4.51
N TYR A 172 -4.36 17.16 -5.59
CA TYR A 172 -3.48 16.97 -6.74
C TYR A 172 -4.23 17.18 -8.05
N HIS A 173 -3.73 18.08 -8.92
CA HIS A 173 -4.25 18.28 -10.27
C HIS A 173 -5.78 18.43 -10.35
N GLY A 174 -6.38 19.16 -9.41
CA GLY A 174 -7.82 19.36 -9.33
C GLY A 174 -8.60 18.18 -8.75
N MET A 175 -7.92 17.13 -8.29
CA MET A 175 -8.53 16.03 -7.55
C MET A 175 -8.35 16.26 -6.04
N ASP A 176 -9.45 16.35 -5.33
CA ASP A 176 -9.46 16.46 -3.87
C ASP A 176 -9.39 15.06 -3.24
N MET A 177 -8.18 14.67 -2.83
CA MET A 177 -7.96 13.40 -2.13
C MET A 177 -8.19 13.51 -0.62
N THR A 178 -8.50 14.70 -0.08
CA THR A 178 -8.85 14.83 1.35
C THR A 178 -10.16 14.13 1.69
N ILE A 179 -11.01 13.91 0.68
CA ILE A 179 -12.24 13.14 0.80
C ILE A 179 -12.05 11.63 0.49
N ALA A 180 -10.84 11.23 0.10
CA ALA A 180 -10.50 9.81 -0.03
C ALA A 180 -10.29 9.19 1.36
N LYS A 181 -10.57 7.90 1.48
CA LYS A 181 -10.56 7.22 2.77
C LYS A 181 -9.40 6.23 2.88
N SER A 182 -8.83 6.12 4.08
CA SER A 182 -8.12 4.94 4.55
C SER A 182 -9.07 4.11 5.41
N ALA A 183 -8.91 2.78 5.45
CA ALA A 183 -9.89 1.92 6.09
C ALA A 183 -9.26 0.64 6.67
N VAL A 184 -9.92 0.08 7.69
CA VAL A 184 -9.71 -1.31 8.15
C VAL A 184 -11.02 -2.06 7.99
N LEU A 185 -10.94 -3.26 7.40
CA LEU A 185 -12.09 -4.06 7.03
C LEU A 185 -11.88 -5.52 7.43
N ASP A 186 -12.94 -6.21 7.78
CA ASP A 186 -12.91 -7.64 8.07
C ASP A 186 -14.26 -8.29 7.75
N LYS A 187 -14.22 -9.51 7.22
CA LYS A 187 -15.42 -10.34 6.94
C LYS A 187 -16.53 -9.60 6.20
N GLY A 188 -16.16 -8.79 5.21
CA GLY A 188 -17.10 -8.04 4.40
C GLY A 188 -17.64 -6.76 5.05
N ASN A 189 -17.14 -6.38 6.21
CA ASN A 189 -17.54 -5.18 6.93
C ASN A 189 -16.40 -4.16 6.98
N CYS A 190 -16.73 -2.89 6.82
CA CYS A 190 -15.84 -1.81 7.15
C CYS A 190 -15.91 -1.57 8.66
N LEU A 191 -14.79 -1.80 9.36
CA LEU A 191 -14.72 -1.62 10.81
C LEU A 191 -14.61 -0.15 11.17
N PHE A 192 -13.67 0.55 10.55
CA PHE A 192 -13.49 1.98 10.72
C PHE A 192 -12.73 2.60 9.54
N THR A 193 -12.90 3.92 9.39
CA THR A 193 -12.27 4.71 8.31
C THR A 193 -11.67 5.99 8.85
N TYR A 194 -10.76 6.55 8.07
CA TYR A 194 -10.27 7.91 8.22
C TYR A 194 -10.39 8.66 6.89
N GLN A 195 -10.82 9.89 6.97
CA GLN A 195 -10.89 10.86 5.88
C GLN A 195 -10.42 12.21 6.42
N GLY A 196 -9.53 12.89 5.72
CA GLY A 196 -9.06 14.21 6.15
C GLY A 196 -7.62 14.51 5.73
N ASP A 197 -7.00 15.42 6.46
CA ASP A 197 -5.64 15.89 6.24
C ASP A 197 -4.59 14.78 6.46
N PRO A 198 -3.35 14.97 5.99
CA PRO A 198 -2.27 14.02 6.24
C PRO A 198 -2.07 13.74 7.73
N ALA A 199 -2.06 12.46 8.10
CA ALA A 199 -1.91 12.03 9.48
C ALA A 199 -1.24 10.64 9.55
N ILE A 200 -0.67 10.32 10.72
CA ILE A 200 -0.34 8.95 11.08
C ILE A 200 -1.60 8.32 11.68
N LEU A 201 -2.01 7.18 11.15
CA LEU A 201 -3.16 6.43 11.60
C LEU A 201 -2.69 5.19 12.35
N LEU A 202 -2.92 5.14 13.67
CA LEU A 202 -2.55 3.99 14.49
C LEU A 202 -3.75 3.10 14.74
N TRP A 203 -3.52 1.79 14.68
CA TRP A 203 -4.49 0.77 15.04
C TRP A 203 -3.76 -0.50 15.49
N SER A 204 -4.46 -1.39 16.14
CA SER A 204 -3.88 -2.58 16.75
C SER A 204 -4.50 -3.86 16.21
N PHE A 205 -3.63 -4.86 16.01
CA PHE A 205 -3.96 -6.20 15.56
C PHE A 205 -3.44 -7.22 16.57
N ASP A 206 -4.29 -8.15 16.99
CA ASP A 206 -3.89 -9.26 17.83
C ASP A 206 -3.26 -10.36 16.99
N GLU A 207 -1.96 -10.56 17.17
CA GLU A 207 -1.19 -11.54 16.41
C GLU A 207 -1.46 -13.00 16.80
N LYS A 208 -2.05 -13.25 17.97
CA LYS A 208 -2.44 -14.59 18.41
C LYS A 208 -3.83 -14.96 17.89
N GLU A 209 -4.79 -14.07 18.10
CA GLU A 209 -6.18 -14.25 17.70
C GLU A 209 -6.44 -13.92 16.23
N LYS A 210 -5.44 -13.32 15.53
CA LYS A 210 -5.51 -12.90 14.11
C LYS A 210 -6.70 -11.98 13.82
N LYS A 211 -6.94 -11.03 14.71
CA LYS A 211 -8.07 -10.09 14.61
C LYS A 211 -7.68 -8.64 14.89
N VAL A 212 -8.46 -7.74 14.35
CA VAL A 212 -8.40 -6.31 14.70
C VAL A 212 -8.97 -6.12 16.10
N ILE A 213 -8.27 -5.35 16.96
CA ILE A 213 -8.69 -5.05 18.33
C ILE A 213 -9.02 -3.59 18.56
N SER A 214 -8.64 -2.70 17.64
CA SER A 214 -9.06 -1.30 17.67
C SER A 214 -10.48 -1.14 17.13
N ASP A 215 -11.22 -0.20 17.72
CA ASP A 215 -12.54 0.22 17.25
C ASP A 215 -12.47 1.43 16.30
N ASN A 216 -11.34 2.16 16.31
CA ASN A 216 -11.10 3.33 15.49
C ASN A 216 -9.60 3.50 15.24
N PHE A 217 -9.24 4.39 14.31
CA PHE A 217 -7.88 4.90 14.24
C PHE A 217 -7.61 5.89 15.39
N GLU A 218 -6.47 5.77 16.03
CA GLU A 218 -5.86 6.89 16.74
C GLU A 218 -5.15 7.75 15.70
N VAL A 219 -5.53 9.03 15.62
CA VAL A 219 -5.07 9.96 14.56
C VAL A 219 -4.02 10.91 15.13
N ILE A 220 -2.82 10.85 14.57
CA ILE A 220 -1.73 11.78 14.92
C ILE A 220 -1.49 12.68 13.70
N PRO A 221 -1.94 13.95 13.73
CA PRO A 221 -1.74 14.88 12.63
C PRO A 221 -0.26 15.12 12.37
N PHE A 222 0.13 15.21 11.10
CA PHE A 222 1.44 15.74 10.75
C PHE A 222 1.49 17.21 11.14
N LYS A 223 2.40 17.55 12.05
CA LYS A 223 2.79 18.93 12.23
C LYS A 223 3.65 19.30 11.03
N GLU A 224 3.31 20.36 10.33
CA GLU A 224 4.19 20.91 9.32
C GLU A 224 5.57 21.09 9.96
N ILE A 225 6.58 20.45 9.36
CA ILE A 225 7.97 20.67 9.74
C ILE A 225 8.30 22.04 9.16
N PRO A 226 8.69 23.03 9.98
CA PRO A 226 8.99 24.38 9.52
C PRO A 226 10.19 24.42 8.57
#